data_f8b18bd49bb5f27305fea960ade83904
#
_entry.id   f8b18bd49bb5f27305fea960ade83904
#
_cell.length_a   1.000
_cell.length_b   1.000
_cell.length_c   1.000
_cell.angle_alpha   90.00
_cell.angle_beta   90.00
_cell.angle_gamma   90.00
#
_symmetry.space_group_name_H-M   'P 1'
#
loop_
_entity.id
_entity.type
_entity.pdbx_description
1 polymer ?
#
loop_
_entity_poly.entity_id
_entity_poly.type
_entity_poly.pdbx_seq_one_letter_code
_entity_poly.pdbx_strand_id
1 'polypeptide(L)'
;MVAAPFPRGAFIARILRIALRFNTEMRFSNRSPDYVMKEKAIDPRVRIGHVHLKVASLQRALDFYCGVLGFELTQRYGEEAAFVSAGGYHHHIGLNTWESRDAPPPPKGTTGLYHFAILYPTRAALADALRRLMQANVSLAGASDHGVSEALYLSDPDGNGIELYWDRPRELWPRDANWQIEMFTRQLDLENLLSEV
;
A
#
# COMPACT_ATOMS: atom_id res chain seq x y z
N MET A 1 -0.51 17.18 -34.16
CA MET A 1 -0.52 15.71 -34.27
C MET A 1 -1.17 15.17 -33.01
N VAL A 2 -2.36 14.60 -33.14
CA VAL A 2 -3.14 14.05 -32.03
C VAL A 2 -2.65 12.61 -31.83
N ALA A 3 -2.13 12.28 -30.63
CA ALA A 3 -1.69 10.93 -30.32
C ALA A 3 -2.90 9.99 -30.27
N ALA A 4 -2.81 8.86 -30.97
CA ALA A 4 -3.84 7.83 -30.99
C ALA A 4 -3.98 7.15 -29.62
N PRO A 5 -5.20 6.77 -29.18
CA PRO A 5 -5.41 6.08 -27.93
C PRO A 5 -4.86 4.65 -28.00
N PHE A 6 -4.06 4.26 -27.00
CA PHE A 6 -3.54 2.90 -26.83
C PHE A 6 -4.68 1.90 -26.56
N PRO A 7 -4.61 0.68 -27.08
CA PRO A 7 -5.65 -0.33 -26.85
C PRO A 7 -5.66 -0.81 -25.40
N ARG A 8 -6.77 -0.58 -24.71
CA ARG A 8 -7.00 -0.92 -23.28
C ARG A 8 -6.80 -2.41 -22.93
N GLY A 9 -6.97 -3.32 -23.90
CA GLY A 9 -6.94 -4.76 -23.65
C GLY A 9 -5.55 -5.39 -23.42
N ALA A 10 -4.48 -4.86 -24.03
CA ALA A 10 -3.14 -5.47 -23.90
C ALA A 10 -2.45 -5.15 -22.58
N PHE A 11 -2.84 -4.07 -21.90
CA PHE A 11 -2.22 -3.61 -20.66
C PHE A 11 -2.79 -4.36 -19.44
N ILE A 12 -4.09 -4.62 -19.41
CA ILE A 12 -4.77 -5.42 -18.38
C ILE A 12 -4.20 -6.85 -18.36
N ALA A 13 -3.93 -7.45 -19.51
CA ALA A 13 -3.35 -8.79 -19.61
C ALA A 13 -1.94 -8.92 -19.02
N ARG A 14 -1.17 -7.83 -18.93
CA ARG A 14 0.19 -7.83 -18.36
C ARG A 14 0.16 -7.76 -16.83
N ILE A 15 -0.77 -7.02 -16.26
CA ILE A 15 -0.98 -6.96 -14.79
C ILE A 15 -1.61 -8.27 -14.29
N LEU A 16 -2.57 -8.86 -15.01
CA LEU A 16 -3.20 -10.13 -14.68
C LEU A 16 -2.23 -11.32 -14.65
N ARG A 17 -1.14 -11.31 -15.44
CA ARG A 17 -0.12 -12.40 -15.42
C ARG A 17 0.72 -12.44 -14.13
N ILE A 18 0.81 -11.36 -13.39
CA ILE A 18 1.58 -11.32 -12.13
C ILE A 18 0.71 -11.77 -10.96
N ALA A 19 -0.59 -11.53 -10.99
CA ALA A 19 -1.53 -11.92 -9.94
C ALA A 19 -1.78 -13.45 -9.84
N LEU A 20 -1.44 -14.23 -10.88
CA LEU A 20 -1.68 -15.69 -10.95
C LEU A 20 -0.77 -16.56 -10.04
N ARG A 21 0.13 -15.98 -9.24
CA ARG A 21 1.06 -16.76 -8.40
C ARG A 21 0.60 -17.04 -6.97
N PHE A 22 -0.52 -16.50 -6.53
CA PHE A 22 -1.04 -16.71 -5.17
C PHE A 22 -2.42 -17.36 -5.19
N ASN A 23 -2.49 -18.60 -5.64
CA ASN A 23 -3.72 -19.40 -5.61
C ASN A 23 -3.72 -20.35 -4.39
N THR A 24 -3.55 -19.80 -3.19
CA THR A 24 -3.72 -20.56 -1.95
C THR A 24 -4.58 -19.75 -1.00
N GLU A 25 -5.77 -20.22 -0.71
CA GLU A 25 -6.58 -19.66 0.38
C GLU A 25 -5.85 -19.86 1.70
N MET A 26 -5.21 -18.81 2.23
CA MET A 26 -4.69 -18.82 3.58
C MET A 26 -5.79 -18.39 4.54
N ARG A 27 -6.21 -19.29 5.42
CA ARG A 27 -7.06 -18.98 6.56
C ARG A 27 -6.20 -18.73 7.77
N PHE A 28 -6.35 -17.58 8.38
CA PHE A 28 -5.66 -17.24 9.62
C PHE A 28 -6.40 -17.91 10.79
N SER A 29 -5.68 -18.75 11.56
CA SER A 29 -6.24 -19.33 12.78
C SER A 29 -6.16 -18.30 13.92
N ASN A 30 -7.29 -18.01 14.56
CA ASN A 30 -7.39 -17.10 15.71
C ASN A 30 -6.87 -17.72 17.03
N ARG A 31 -6.20 -18.87 16.99
CA ARG A 31 -5.56 -19.46 18.19
C ARG A 31 -4.16 -18.89 18.36
N SER A 32 -4.05 -17.74 18.99
CA SER A 32 -2.80 -17.35 19.66
C SER A 32 -2.57 -18.29 20.83
N PRO A 33 -1.38 -18.90 20.98
CA PRO A 33 -1.01 -19.51 22.26
C PRO A 33 -1.01 -18.40 23.31
N ASP A 34 -1.62 -18.64 24.46
CA ASP A 34 -1.75 -17.81 25.67
C ASP A 34 -0.85 -16.57 25.75
N TYR A 35 -1.17 -15.53 24.97
CA TYR A 35 -0.63 -14.21 25.22
C TYR A 35 -1.36 -13.67 26.46
N VAL A 36 -0.73 -13.80 27.61
CA VAL A 36 -1.22 -13.21 28.86
C VAL A 36 -1.41 -11.72 28.61
N MET A 37 -2.67 -11.29 28.47
CA MET A 37 -3.04 -9.89 28.35
C MET A 37 -2.50 -9.17 29.59
N LYS A 38 -1.51 -8.29 29.41
CA LYS A 38 -1.08 -7.41 30.50
C LYS A 38 -2.30 -6.65 31.00
N GLU A 39 -2.42 -6.49 32.30
CA GLU A 39 -3.56 -5.85 32.99
C GLU A 39 -3.92 -4.45 32.48
N LYS A 40 -3.07 -3.85 31.64
CA LYS A 40 -3.32 -2.52 31.05
C LYS A 40 -2.96 -2.52 29.57
N ALA A 41 -4.00 -2.49 28.72
CA ALA A 41 -3.83 -2.27 27.28
C ALA A 41 -3.35 -0.83 27.00
N ILE A 42 -2.68 -0.63 25.85
CA ILE A 42 -2.35 0.71 25.35
C ILE A 42 -3.64 1.50 25.09
N ASP A 43 -3.59 2.83 25.23
CA ASP A 43 -4.73 3.71 24.93
C ASP A 43 -5.27 3.41 23.53
N PRO A 44 -6.57 3.08 23.36
CA PRO A 44 -7.15 2.68 22.08
C PRO A 44 -7.17 3.81 21.02
N ARG A 45 -6.81 5.03 21.39
CA ARG A 45 -6.65 6.17 20.46
C ARG A 45 -5.25 6.28 19.87
N VAL A 46 -4.28 5.48 20.34
CA VAL A 46 -2.92 5.45 19.78
C VAL A 46 -2.99 5.04 18.31
N ARG A 47 -2.24 5.75 17.46
CA ARG A 47 -2.15 5.54 16.02
C ARG A 47 -0.70 5.55 15.58
N ILE A 48 -0.39 4.89 14.49
CA ILE A 48 0.86 5.09 13.76
C ILE A 48 0.72 6.43 13.03
N GLY A 49 1.53 7.42 13.40
CA GLY A 49 1.42 8.79 12.88
C GLY A 49 2.08 8.96 11.52
N HIS A 50 3.28 8.38 11.36
CA HIS A 50 4.05 8.46 10.11
C HIS A 50 5.02 7.28 9.98
N VAL A 51 5.52 7.09 8.77
CA VAL A 51 6.66 6.24 8.46
C VAL A 51 7.81 7.11 7.96
N HIS A 52 9.08 6.75 8.28
CA HIS A 52 10.25 7.47 7.79
C HIS A 52 11.15 6.48 7.03
N LEU A 53 11.35 6.73 5.75
CA LEU A 53 12.02 5.82 4.81
C LEU A 53 13.41 6.35 4.47
N LYS A 54 14.38 5.45 4.40
CA LYS A 54 15.66 5.69 3.74
C LYS A 54 15.49 5.44 2.24
N VAL A 55 15.87 6.43 1.42
CA VAL A 55 15.77 6.37 -0.05
C VAL A 55 17.12 6.69 -0.67
N ALA A 56 17.45 6.09 -1.80
CA ALA A 56 18.73 6.34 -2.47
C ALA A 56 18.76 7.71 -3.18
N SER A 57 17.60 8.18 -3.66
CA SER A 57 17.45 9.48 -4.33
C SER A 57 16.16 10.15 -3.88
N LEU A 58 16.32 11.33 -3.27
CA LEU A 58 15.19 12.11 -2.79
C LEU A 58 14.28 12.55 -3.95
N GLN A 59 14.83 12.94 -5.09
CA GLN A 59 14.03 13.37 -6.24
C GLN A 59 13.24 12.21 -6.80
N ARG A 60 13.84 11.03 -6.99
CA ARG A 60 13.15 9.83 -7.48
C ARG A 60 12.01 9.40 -6.53
N ALA A 61 12.23 9.51 -5.23
CA ALA A 61 11.19 9.22 -4.24
C ALA A 61 10.04 10.24 -4.33
N LEU A 62 10.34 11.54 -4.46
CA LEU A 62 9.32 12.58 -4.63
C LEU A 62 8.52 12.43 -5.94
N ASP A 63 9.17 12.06 -7.04
CA ASP A 63 8.50 11.78 -8.31
C ASP A 63 7.48 10.64 -8.16
N PHE A 64 7.79 9.66 -7.32
CA PHE A 64 6.88 8.57 -7.01
C PHE A 64 5.77 8.98 -6.03
N TYR A 65 6.14 9.46 -4.83
CA TYR A 65 5.15 9.74 -3.77
C TYR A 65 4.25 10.94 -4.11
N CYS A 66 4.80 11.99 -4.70
CA CYS A 66 4.01 13.15 -5.11
C CYS A 66 3.47 12.98 -6.55
N GLY A 67 4.31 12.56 -7.48
CA GLY A 67 3.94 12.49 -8.89
C GLY A 67 2.98 11.34 -9.22
N VAL A 68 3.18 10.15 -8.64
CA VAL A 68 2.34 8.98 -8.90
C VAL A 68 1.23 8.84 -7.87
N LEU A 69 1.58 8.76 -6.57
CA LEU A 69 0.60 8.53 -5.52
C LEU A 69 -0.20 9.78 -5.16
N GLY A 70 0.32 10.98 -5.45
CA GLY A 70 -0.40 12.25 -5.30
C GLY A 70 -0.32 12.85 -3.90
N PHE A 71 0.69 12.49 -3.10
CA PHE A 71 0.97 13.21 -1.86
C PHE A 71 1.46 14.63 -2.14
N GLU A 72 1.24 15.53 -1.21
CA GLU A 72 1.73 16.90 -1.24
C GLU A 72 3.06 16.99 -0.50
N LEU A 73 4.06 17.66 -1.11
CA LEU A 73 5.29 18.02 -0.42
C LEU A 73 4.99 19.09 0.63
N THR A 74 5.17 18.78 1.91
CA THR A 74 4.92 19.73 3.00
C THR A 74 6.17 20.50 3.40
N GLN A 75 7.34 19.86 3.38
CA GLN A 75 8.60 20.50 3.73
C GLN A 75 9.81 19.74 3.15
N ARG A 76 10.88 20.49 2.83
CA ARG A 76 12.23 19.96 2.58
C ARG A 76 13.16 20.36 3.72
N TYR A 77 14.11 19.49 4.02
CA TYR A 77 15.27 19.77 4.85
C TYR A 77 16.53 19.64 3.99
N GLY A 78 16.94 20.76 3.41
CA GLY A 78 18.01 20.80 2.42
C GLY A 78 17.74 19.85 1.22
N GLU A 79 18.82 19.21 0.75
CA GLU A 79 18.78 18.24 -0.33
C GLU A 79 18.71 16.78 0.17
N GLU A 80 18.57 16.58 1.48
CA GLU A 80 18.75 15.27 2.09
C GLU A 80 17.47 14.68 2.66
N ALA A 81 16.46 15.50 2.99
CA ALA A 81 15.19 14.99 3.48
C ALA A 81 13.99 15.78 2.96
N ALA A 82 12.84 15.11 2.88
CA ALA A 82 11.56 15.70 2.52
C ALA A 82 10.45 15.02 3.30
N PHE A 83 9.35 15.76 3.49
CA PHE A 83 8.16 15.30 4.18
C PHE A 83 6.96 15.48 3.26
N VAL A 84 6.16 14.42 3.12
CA VAL A 84 4.98 14.43 2.27
C VAL A 84 3.74 14.03 3.05
N SER A 85 2.60 14.58 2.64
CA SER A 85 1.33 14.40 3.35
C SER A 85 0.13 14.44 2.41
N ALA A 86 -1.03 14.13 2.95
CA ALA A 86 -2.34 14.36 2.37
C ALA A 86 -3.21 15.12 3.37
N GLY A 87 -4.10 16.01 2.88
CA GLY A 87 -5.11 16.67 3.70
C GLY A 87 -4.59 17.62 4.78
N GLY A 88 -3.41 18.22 4.59
CA GLY A 88 -2.88 19.26 5.48
C GLY A 88 -2.27 18.76 6.80
N TYR A 89 -2.09 17.46 6.99
CA TYR A 89 -1.35 16.92 8.12
C TYR A 89 0.15 17.23 7.96
N HIS A 90 0.91 17.40 9.06
CA HIS A 90 2.32 17.82 8.97
C HIS A 90 3.19 16.87 8.12
N HIS A 91 3.04 15.54 8.24
CA HIS A 91 3.58 14.54 7.32
C HIS A 91 3.05 13.14 7.65
N HIS A 92 2.81 12.35 6.62
CA HIS A 92 2.54 10.92 6.73
C HIS A 92 3.79 10.09 6.40
N ILE A 93 4.64 10.61 5.50
CA ILE A 93 5.87 9.93 5.08
C ILE A 93 7.02 10.93 5.16
N GLY A 94 8.08 10.55 5.88
CA GLY A 94 9.38 11.19 5.84
C GLY A 94 10.29 10.41 4.89
N LEU A 95 11.09 11.12 4.10
CA LEU A 95 12.05 10.57 3.15
C LEU A 95 13.43 11.16 3.45
N ASN A 96 14.48 10.36 3.51
CA ASN A 96 15.84 10.87 3.67
C ASN A 96 16.89 10.02 2.95
N THR A 97 18.03 10.65 2.68
CA THR A 97 19.21 10.03 2.06
C THR A 97 20.43 10.02 3.00
N TRP A 98 20.26 10.29 4.30
CA TRP A 98 21.35 10.49 5.25
C TRP A 98 22.37 9.35 5.29
N GLU A 99 21.88 8.09 5.21
CA GLU A 99 22.70 6.89 5.25
C GLU A 99 22.57 6.04 3.98
N SER A 100 21.82 6.53 2.97
CA SER A 100 21.36 5.71 1.84
C SER A 100 21.48 6.40 0.48
N ARG A 101 22.18 7.55 0.39
CA ARG A 101 22.38 8.23 -0.89
C ARG A 101 23.10 7.29 -1.88
N ASP A 102 22.47 7.08 -3.05
CA ASP A 102 22.94 6.21 -4.12
C ASP A 102 23.18 4.73 -3.71
N ALA A 103 22.68 4.33 -2.53
CA ALA A 103 22.81 2.96 -2.06
C ALA A 103 21.89 2.00 -2.84
N PRO A 104 22.26 0.72 -2.96
CA PRO A 104 21.38 -0.30 -3.49
C PRO A 104 20.23 -0.60 -2.51
N PRO A 105 19.10 -1.15 -3.00
CA PRO A 105 18.05 -1.64 -2.12
C PRO A 105 18.58 -2.76 -1.20
N PRO A 106 17.92 -3.00 -0.03
CA PRO A 106 18.35 -4.05 0.89
C PRO A 106 18.30 -5.42 0.21
N PRO A 107 19.23 -6.35 0.53
CA PRO A 107 19.21 -7.70 0.01
C PRO A 107 17.89 -8.43 0.32
N LYS A 108 17.41 -9.25 -0.60
CA LYS A 108 16.24 -10.09 -0.37
C LYS A 108 16.50 -11.09 0.78
N GLY A 109 15.47 -11.35 1.58
CA GLY A 109 15.55 -12.33 2.68
C GLY A 109 16.14 -11.77 3.98
N THR A 110 16.39 -10.46 4.07
CA THR A 110 16.75 -9.79 5.32
C THR A 110 15.51 -9.39 6.12
N THR A 111 15.67 -9.27 7.44
CA THR A 111 14.64 -8.68 8.30
C THR A 111 14.48 -7.18 8.05
N GLY A 112 13.32 -6.63 8.39
CA GLY A 112 13.03 -5.20 8.25
C GLY A 112 11.53 -4.95 8.03
N LEU A 113 11.21 -3.81 7.47
CA LEU A 113 9.83 -3.46 7.12
C LEU A 113 9.37 -4.32 5.93
N TYR A 114 8.29 -5.08 6.10
CA TYR A 114 7.69 -5.80 4.98
C TYR A 114 6.94 -4.86 4.05
N HIS A 115 6.02 -4.09 4.62
CA HIS A 115 5.37 -2.95 3.97
C HIS A 115 4.83 -1.98 5.02
N PHE A 116 4.54 -0.77 4.61
CA PHE A 116 3.63 0.12 5.33
C PHE A 116 2.34 0.29 4.52
N ALA A 117 1.24 0.54 5.22
CA ALA A 117 -0.07 0.59 4.62
C ALA A 117 -0.64 2.00 4.58
N ILE A 118 -1.25 2.38 3.44
CA ILE A 118 -1.91 3.65 3.19
C ILE A 118 -3.40 3.38 3.06
N LEU A 119 -4.18 3.85 4.04
CA LEU A 119 -5.62 3.68 4.06
C LEU A 119 -6.32 4.75 3.20
N TYR A 120 -7.04 4.31 2.20
CA TYR A 120 -7.88 5.15 1.36
C TYR A 120 -9.30 5.27 1.96
N PRO A 121 -9.90 6.47 1.93
CA PRO A 121 -11.18 6.72 2.61
C PRO A 121 -12.37 6.02 1.94
N THR A 122 -12.27 5.71 0.64
CA THR A 122 -13.33 5.06 -0.14
C THR A 122 -12.76 4.07 -1.13
N ARG A 123 -13.58 3.12 -1.56
CA ARG A 123 -13.23 2.16 -2.63
C ARG A 123 -12.89 2.88 -3.94
N ALA A 124 -13.65 3.93 -4.29
CA ALA A 124 -13.37 4.75 -5.46
C ALA A 124 -12.01 5.47 -5.37
N ALA A 125 -11.59 5.92 -4.18
CA ALA A 125 -10.26 6.51 -4.01
C ALA A 125 -9.14 5.47 -4.19
N LEU A 126 -9.34 4.23 -3.76
CA LEU A 126 -8.42 3.12 -4.04
C LEU A 126 -8.38 2.78 -5.54
N ALA A 127 -9.53 2.81 -6.23
CA ALA A 127 -9.62 2.64 -7.68
C ALA A 127 -8.87 3.75 -8.45
N ASP A 128 -8.98 5.02 -8.01
CA ASP A 128 -8.20 6.11 -8.59
C ASP A 128 -6.69 5.90 -8.39
N ALA A 129 -6.26 5.42 -7.23
CA ALA A 129 -4.87 5.06 -6.99
C ALA A 129 -4.39 3.96 -7.96
N LEU A 130 -5.18 2.91 -8.16
CA LEU A 130 -4.89 1.87 -9.16
C LEU A 130 -4.75 2.46 -10.56
N ARG A 131 -5.67 3.33 -10.97
CA ARG A 131 -5.63 4.01 -12.27
C ARG A 131 -4.34 4.83 -12.44
N ARG A 132 -3.90 5.58 -11.42
CA ARG A 132 -2.63 6.34 -11.42
C ARG A 132 -1.42 5.43 -11.56
N LEU A 133 -1.36 4.32 -10.82
CA LEU A 133 -0.30 3.32 -10.94
C LEU A 133 -0.21 2.75 -12.36
N MET A 134 -1.36 2.43 -12.96
CA MET A 134 -1.41 1.96 -14.35
C MET A 134 -0.90 3.00 -15.34
N GLN A 135 -1.31 4.27 -15.20
CA GLN A 135 -0.85 5.38 -16.05
C GLN A 135 0.66 5.61 -15.94
N ALA A 136 1.21 5.45 -14.75
CA ALA A 136 2.65 5.56 -14.47
C ALA A 136 3.44 4.28 -14.80
N ASN A 137 2.80 3.22 -15.31
CA ASN A 137 3.41 1.91 -15.56
C ASN A 137 4.06 1.28 -14.32
N VAL A 138 3.54 1.54 -13.12
CA VAL A 138 3.99 0.91 -11.89
C VAL A 138 3.39 -0.49 -11.79
N SER A 139 4.24 -1.49 -11.56
CA SER A 139 3.80 -2.88 -11.44
C SER A 139 3.29 -3.17 -10.02
N LEU A 140 2.16 -3.87 -9.92
CA LEU A 140 1.72 -4.45 -8.65
C LEU A 140 2.49 -5.75 -8.35
N ALA A 141 2.85 -5.94 -7.09
CA ALA A 141 3.33 -7.21 -6.57
C ALA A 141 2.17 -8.19 -6.31
N GLY A 142 0.98 -7.66 -6.02
CA GLY A 142 -0.24 -8.44 -5.80
C GLY A 142 -1.45 -7.54 -5.59
N ALA A 143 -2.63 -8.17 -5.54
CA ALA A 143 -3.87 -7.53 -5.16
C ALA A 143 -4.77 -8.55 -4.45
N SER A 144 -5.32 -8.19 -3.29
CA SER A 144 -6.04 -9.13 -2.43
C SER A 144 -7.32 -8.55 -1.88
N ASP A 145 -8.32 -9.43 -1.77
CA ASP A 145 -9.50 -9.25 -0.95
C ASP A 145 -9.28 -10.02 0.37
N HIS A 146 -9.30 -9.32 1.49
CA HIS A 146 -9.12 -9.89 2.82
C HIS A 146 -10.44 -10.08 3.57
N GLY A 147 -11.57 -9.83 2.93
CA GLY A 147 -12.89 -9.86 3.55
C GLY A 147 -13.19 -8.59 4.34
N VAL A 148 -12.25 -8.11 5.13
CA VAL A 148 -12.33 -6.85 5.88
C VAL A 148 -11.87 -5.65 5.07
N SER A 149 -11.01 -5.86 4.08
CA SER A 149 -10.39 -4.83 3.24
C SER A 149 -10.10 -5.34 1.85
N GLU A 150 -9.88 -4.41 0.91
CA GLU A 150 -9.31 -4.66 -0.41
C GLU A 150 -7.98 -3.95 -0.51
N ALA A 151 -6.93 -4.62 -1.03
CA ALA A 151 -5.56 -4.14 -0.99
C ALA A 151 -4.81 -4.34 -2.31
N LEU A 152 -3.94 -3.37 -2.62
CA LEU A 152 -2.99 -3.38 -3.73
C LEU A 152 -1.58 -3.36 -3.14
N TYR A 153 -0.72 -4.29 -3.54
CA TYR A 153 0.66 -4.39 -3.06
C TYR A 153 1.64 -4.00 -4.16
N LEU A 154 2.61 -3.16 -3.81
CA LEU A 154 3.65 -2.69 -4.70
C LEU A 154 4.92 -2.37 -3.93
N SER A 155 5.95 -1.94 -4.64
CA SER A 155 7.17 -1.39 -4.03
C SER A 155 7.42 0.02 -4.57
N ASP A 156 8.00 0.88 -3.73
CA ASP A 156 8.54 2.14 -4.19
C ASP A 156 9.83 1.93 -5.03
N PRO A 157 10.43 2.98 -5.61
CA PRO A 157 11.64 2.86 -6.42
C PRO A 157 12.86 2.30 -5.67
N ASP A 158 12.87 2.32 -4.34
CA ASP A 158 13.95 1.79 -3.50
C ASP A 158 13.66 0.39 -2.96
N GLY A 159 12.50 -0.20 -3.32
CA GLY A 159 12.10 -1.52 -2.92
C GLY A 159 11.37 -1.58 -1.58
N ASN A 160 11.02 -0.44 -0.99
CA ASN A 160 10.17 -0.41 0.20
C ASN A 160 8.76 -0.92 -0.16
N GLY A 161 8.26 -1.89 0.58
CA GLY A 161 6.92 -2.43 0.38
C GLY A 161 5.84 -1.41 0.76
N ILE A 162 4.80 -1.34 -0.06
CA ILE A 162 3.63 -0.48 0.14
C ILE A 162 2.37 -1.31 -0.04
N GLU A 163 1.43 -1.12 0.85
CA GLU A 163 0.05 -1.56 0.70
C GLU A 163 -0.86 -0.34 0.54
N LEU A 164 -1.61 -0.26 -0.55
CA LEU A 164 -2.71 0.69 -0.71
C LEU A 164 -3.99 -0.07 -0.46
N TYR A 165 -4.80 0.35 0.51
CA TYR A 165 -5.97 -0.42 0.88
C TYR A 165 -7.16 0.45 1.27
N TRP A 166 -8.33 -0.16 1.22
CA TRP A 166 -9.60 0.38 1.69
C TRP A 166 -10.27 -0.63 2.61
N ASP A 167 -10.67 -0.17 3.79
CA ASP A 167 -11.46 -0.98 4.73
C ASP A 167 -12.92 -1.02 4.30
N ARG A 168 -13.49 -2.21 4.27
CA ARG A 168 -14.94 -2.35 4.17
C ARG A 168 -15.62 -1.79 5.43
N PRO A 169 -16.88 -1.30 5.32
CA PRO A 169 -17.68 -0.99 6.49
C PRO A 169 -17.67 -2.15 7.51
N ARG A 170 -17.52 -1.84 8.78
CA ARG A 170 -17.37 -2.86 9.86
C ARG A 170 -18.51 -3.87 9.90
N GLU A 171 -19.68 -3.45 9.48
CA GLU A 171 -20.90 -4.25 9.40
C GLU A 171 -20.81 -5.39 8.37
N LEU A 172 -19.91 -5.21 7.38
CA LEU A 172 -19.67 -6.19 6.30
C LEU A 172 -18.47 -7.10 6.58
N TRP A 173 -17.78 -6.93 7.71
CA TRP A 173 -16.62 -7.76 8.03
C TRP A 173 -17.05 -9.19 8.32
N PRO A 174 -16.46 -10.19 7.66
CA PRO A 174 -16.77 -11.60 7.88
C PRO A 174 -16.54 -12.01 9.32
N ARG A 175 -17.39 -12.88 9.84
CA ARG A 175 -17.29 -13.42 11.19
C ARG A 175 -17.42 -14.93 11.18
N ASP A 176 -16.66 -15.58 12.02
CA ASP A 176 -16.74 -17.01 12.24
C ASP A 176 -17.98 -17.40 13.11
N ALA A 177 -18.13 -18.69 13.38
CA ALA A 177 -19.21 -19.22 14.21
C ALA A 177 -19.17 -18.71 15.67
N ASN A 178 -18.06 -18.16 16.12
CA ASN A 178 -17.87 -17.57 17.45
C ASN A 178 -17.94 -16.03 17.44
N TRP A 179 -18.42 -15.44 16.32
CA TRP A 179 -18.50 -13.99 16.13
C TRP A 179 -17.15 -13.27 16.14
N GLN A 180 -16.03 -13.98 15.98
CA GLN A 180 -14.71 -13.39 15.79
C GLN A 180 -14.55 -12.96 14.33
N ILE A 181 -13.76 -11.91 14.10
CA ILE A 181 -13.44 -11.45 12.74
C ILE A 181 -12.72 -12.59 12.00
N GLU A 182 -13.23 -12.96 10.83
CA GLU A 182 -12.62 -13.95 9.94
C GLU A 182 -11.95 -13.24 8.75
N MET A 183 -10.63 -13.14 8.78
CA MET A 183 -9.87 -12.64 7.64
C MET A 183 -9.44 -13.80 6.73
N PHE A 184 -9.41 -13.53 5.44
CA PHE A 184 -8.92 -14.46 4.42
C PHE A 184 -8.07 -13.71 3.39
N THR A 185 -7.47 -14.41 2.45
CA THR A 185 -6.77 -13.80 1.31
C THR A 185 -7.30 -14.46 0.03
N ARG A 186 -7.95 -13.65 -0.81
CA ARG A 186 -8.42 -14.03 -2.14
C ARG A 186 -7.93 -13.04 -3.17
N GLN A 187 -7.91 -13.43 -4.42
CA GLN A 187 -7.57 -12.50 -5.50
C GLN A 187 -8.63 -11.40 -5.60
N LEU A 188 -8.18 -10.14 -5.64
CA LEU A 188 -9.06 -8.99 -5.87
C LEU A 188 -9.41 -8.89 -7.36
N ASP A 189 -10.68 -8.64 -7.66
CA ASP A 189 -11.17 -8.33 -9.01
C ASP A 189 -10.83 -6.86 -9.34
N LEU A 190 -9.73 -6.66 -10.06
CA LEU A 190 -9.25 -5.33 -10.44
C LEU A 190 -10.13 -4.64 -11.48
N GLU A 191 -10.83 -5.40 -12.33
CA GLU A 191 -11.76 -4.82 -13.31
C GLU A 191 -12.98 -4.25 -12.58
N ASN A 192 -13.50 -4.99 -11.61
CA ASN A 192 -14.59 -4.53 -10.74
C ASN A 192 -14.15 -3.33 -9.88
N LEU A 193 -12.92 -3.32 -9.34
CA LEU A 193 -12.40 -2.15 -8.61
C LEU A 193 -12.33 -0.92 -9.54
N LEU A 194 -11.78 -1.05 -10.75
CA LEU A 194 -11.67 0.06 -11.71
C LEU A 194 -13.01 0.58 -12.20
N SER A 195 -14.09 -0.18 -12.07
CA SER A 195 -15.43 0.30 -12.46
C SER A 195 -16.00 1.38 -11.52
N GLU A 196 -15.33 1.67 -10.40
CA GLU A 196 -15.69 2.76 -9.48
C GLU A 196 -15.31 4.17 -10.00
N VAL A 197 -14.47 4.27 -11.08
CA VAL A 197 -13.92 5.56 -11.58
C VAL A 197 -13.92 5.67 -13.10
#